data_b3d8a5b5e6c6661c28e432812f4fc471
#
_entry.id   b3d8a5b5e6c6661c28e432812f4fc471
#
_cell.length_a   1.000
_cell.length_b   1.000
_cell.length_c   1.000
_cell.angle_alpha   90.00
_cell.angle_beta   90.00
_cell.angle_gamma   90.00
#
_symmetry.space_group_name_H-M   'P 1'
#
loop_
_entity.id
_entity.type
_entity.pdbx_description
1 polymer ?
#
loop_
_entity_poly.entity_id
_entity_poly.type
_entity_poly.pdbx_seq_one_letter_code
_entity_poly.pdbx_strand_id
1 'polypeptide(L)'
;MPSSLTHSYFAIDVYNKLDNVCKNKIKNLDYLKIFAQGPDLLYFFNSLTKGNMKIRKLGSYCHKHKTKDFFVNLVTNIKEDNLQNNSEVMSFLYGYISHFVLDSVVHPFVYYKTGIFDKCRKETYKYNGLHGEMEYYLDVYMIFQKEKMEAKYFKGHKYFKKITSFDSNLASTIDKVFFETYNEKDVSSYFLKGIKGLRIIYKYIKYDRFGIKKIFYRLLDFFSSSSSNRKEILSYAVRHDMKLHYLNLEKKTWNHPAYINETYDYSFIELYIIALNKAVKMIEEIVRWVDNKNSSVKELNVIFKNVSYLTGKDCEDTNKMQYFEF
;
A
#
# COMPACT_ATOMS: atom_id res chain seq x y z
N MET A 1 -0.05 5.48 8.11
CA MET A 1 -0.17 5.89 6.72
C MET A 1 1.15 5.73 6.10
N PRO A 2 1.13 4.90 5.21
CA PRO A 2 2.22 4.08 4.79
C PRO A 2 3.03 4.73 3.71
N SER A 3 4.09 4.08 3.43
CA SER A 3 5.05 4.17 2.36
C SER A 3 4.41 4.29 0.96
N SER A 4 3.61 5.34 0.73
CA SER A 4 2.95 5.54 -0.57
C SER A 4 3.95 5.63 -1.72
N LEU A 5 5.15 6.13 -1.48
CA LEU A 5 6.20 6.18 -2.50
C LEU A 5 6.80 4.80 -2.72
N THR A 6 7.01 4.02 -1.66
CA THR A 6 7.51 2.64 -1.76
C THR A 6 6.58 1.79 -2.62
N HIS A 7 5.25 1.86 -2.40
CA HIS A 7 4.27 1.19 -3.25
C HIS A 7 4.33 1.63 -4.71
N SER A 8 4.45 2.94 -4.94
CA SER A 8 4.54 3.46 -6.30
C SER A 8 5.83 3.05 -7.00
N TYR A 9 6.98 3.10 -6.33
CA TYR A 9 8.24 2.61 -6.88
C TYR A 9 8.20 1.11 -7.14
N PHE A 10 7.59 0.36 -6.22
CA PHE A 10 7.42 -1.07 -6.41
C PHE A 10 6.61 -1.40 -7.67
N ALA A 11 5.47 -0.75 -7.87
CA ALA A 11 4.66 -0.96 -9.07
C ALA A 11 5.41 -0.59 -10.38
N ILE A 12 6.26 0.44 -10.34
CA ILE A 12 7.14 0.78 -11.47
C ILE A 12 8.20 -0.29 -11.70
N ASP A 13 8.80 -0.83 -10.63
CA ASP A 13 9.77 -1.93 -10.76
C ASP A 13 9.10 -3.20 -11.30
N VAL A 14 7.88 -3.52 -10.84
CA VAL A 14 7.06 -4.60 -11.40
C VAL A 14 6.84 -4.38 -12.90
N TYR A 15 6.34 -3.21 -13.30
CA TYR A 15 6.12 -2.87 -14.71
C TYR A 15 7.40 -3.03 -15.53
N ASN A 16 8.53 -2.54 -15.04
CA ASN A 16 9.81 -2.62 -15.75
C ASN A 16 10.27 -4.08 -15.97
N LYS A 17 9.86 -4.99 -15.09
CA LYS A 17 10.24 -6.41 -15.16
C LYS A 17 9.26 -7.28 -15.94
N LEU A 18 8.03 -6.83 -16.17
CA LEU A 18 7.03 -7.55 -16.97
C LEU A 18 7.51 -7.79 -18.41
N ASP A 19 6.94 -8.80 -19.07
CA ASP A 19 7.10 -9.02 -20.49
C ASP A 19 6.47 -7.90 -21.35
N ASN A 20 6.76 -7.88 -22.65
CA ASN A 20 6.27 -6.84 -23.55
C ASN A 20 4.75 -6.90 -23.74
N VAL A 21 4.12 -8.08 -23.66
CA VAL A 21 2.66 -8.22 -23.78
C VAL A 21 1.98 -7.46 -22.65
N CYS A 22 2.43 -7.71 -21.42
CA CYS A 22 1.92 -7.03 -20.23
C CYS A 22 2.23 -5.53 -20.24
N LYS A 23 3.45 -5.13 -20.61
CA LYS A 23 3.85 -3.70 -20.69
C LYS A 23 2.99 -2.91 -21.66
N ASN A 24 2.67 -3.47 -22.81
CA ASN A 24 1.90 -2.79 -23.85
C ASN A 24 0.44 -2.48 -23.44
N LYS A 25 -0.06 -3.12 -22.39
CA LYS A 25 -1.38 -2.82 -21.83
C LYS A 25 -1.41 -1.51 -21.03
N ILE A 26 -0.25 -1.00 -20.60
CA ILE A 26 -0.12 0.22 -19.81
C ILE A 26 0.48 1.34 -20.67
N LYS A 27 -0.29 2.39 -20.92
CA LYS A 27 0.16 3.57 -21.69
C LYS A 27 0.58 4.75 -20.80
N ASN A 28 0.08 4.79 -19.55
CA ASN A 28 0.30 5.89 -18.63
C ASN A 28 0.65 5.38 -17.22
N LEU A 29 1.92 5.54 -16.86
CA LEU A 29 2.43 5.10 -15.56
C LEU A 29 1.91 5.93 -14.37
N ASP A 30 1.31 7.10 -14.60
CA ASP A 30 0.76 7.92 -13.51
C ASP A 30 -0.44 7.24 -12.85
N TYR A 31 -1.28 6.53 -13.62
CA TYR A 31 -2.37 5.71 -13.08
C TYR A 31 -1.81 4.52 -12.28
N LEU A 32 -0.79 3.84 -12.81
CA LEU A 32 -0.13 2.73 -12.12
C LEU A 32 0.43 3.16 -10.75
N LYS A 33 1.15 4.29 -10.68
CA LYS A 33 1.68 4.86 -9.44
C LYS A 33 0.58 5.14 -8.40
N ILE A 34 -0.55 5.65 -8.86
CA ILE A 34 -1.67 6.01 -8.01
C ILE A 34 -2.38 4.75 -7.52
N PHE A 35 -2.68 3.80 -8.41
CA PHE A 35 -3.38 2.59 -8.03
C PHE A 35 -2.51 1.58 -7.27
N ALA A 36 -1.19 1.78 -7.27
CA ALA A 36 -0.29 1.10 -6.35
C ALA A 36 -0.56 1.42 -4.86
N GLN A 37 -1.40 2.43 -4.58
CA GLN A 37 -1.90 2.67 -3.22
C GLN A 37 -3.00 1.67 -2.83
N GLY A 38 -3.56 0.91 -3.76
CA GLY A 38 -4.62 -0.05 -3.48
C GLY A 38 -5.76 0.55 -2.65
N PRO A 39 -6.25 -0.17 -1.62
CA PRO A 39 -7.31 0.31 -0.74
C PRO A 39 -6.88 1.48 0.16
N ASP A 40 -5.60 1.79 0.26
CA ASP A 40 -5.09 2.92 1.06
C ASP A 40 -5.56 4.28 0.56
N LEU A 41 -5.96 4.39 -0.71
CA LEU A 41 -6.60 5.59 -1.22
C LEU A 41 -7.81 6.00 -0.36
N LEU A 42 -8.50 5.05 0.25
CA LEU A 42 -9.65 5.31 1.14
C LEU A 42 -9.25 5.97 2.47
N TYR A 43 -8.01 5.77 2.94
CA TYR A 43 -7.50 6.46 4.13
C TYR A 43 -7.22 7.94 3.87
N PHE A 44 -6.91 8.30 2.62
CA PHE A 44 -6.67 9.68 2.22
C PHE A 44 -7.97 10.46 1.95
N PHE A 45 -9.11 9.79 1.92
CA PHE A 45 -10.41 10.44 1.75
C PHE A 45 -10.64 11.48 2.84
N ASN A 46 -10.84 12.75 2.43
CA ASN A 46 -11.04 13.88 3.35
C ASN A 46 -10.02 13.94 4.51
N SER A 47 -8.77 13.68 4.21
CA SER A 47 -7.67 13.56 5.19
C SER A 47 -7.46 14.78 6.09
N LEU A 48 -7.90 15.96 5.66
CA LEU A 48 -7.80 17.22 6.43
C LEU A 48 -9.02 17.53 7.31
N THR A 49 -10.10 16.76 7.19
CA THR A 49 -11.30 16.92 8.01
C THR A 49 -11.45 15.70 8.93
N LYS A 50 -12.36 15.76 9.91
CA LYS A 50 -12.80 14.55 10.63
C LYS A 50 -13.50 13.63 9.63
N GLY A 51 -12.69 12.97 8.80
CA GLY A 51 -13.13 12.24 7.63
C GLY A 51 -14.17 11.17 7.94
N ASN A 52 -14.93 10.79 6.94
CA ASN A 52 -15.95 9.77 7.08
C ASN A 52 -15.33 8.44 7.55
N MET A 53 -15.55 8.10 8.82
CA MET A 53 -15.02 6.89 9.46
C MET A 53 -15.43 5.61 8.73
N LYS A 54 -16.62 5.61 8.07
CA LYS A 54 -17.10 4.47 7.27
C LYS A 54 -16.13 4.15 6.13
N ILE A 55 -15.69 5.16 5.38
CA ILE A 55 -14.79 4.96 4.23
C ILE A 55 -13.41 4.47 4.66
N ARG A 56 -12.88 5.01 5.76
CA ARG A 56 -11.61 4.52 6.32
C ARG A 56 -11.72 3.07 6.83
N LYS A 57 -12.85 2.72 7.43
CA LYS A 57 -13.13 1.33 7.85
C LYS A 57 -13.20 0.40 6.65
N LEU A 58 -13.78 0.85 5.52
CA LEU A 58 -13.78 0.08 4.27
C LEU A 58 -12.33 -0.20 3.81
N GLY A 59 -11.44 0.79 3.80
CA GLY A 59 -10.02 0.57 3.51
C GLY A 59 -9.42 -0.51 4.40
N SER A 60 -9.63 -0.43 5.73
CA SER A 60 -9.14 -1.47 6.66
C SER A 60 -9.78 -2.84 6.44
N TYR A 61 -11.05 -2.88 6.02
CA TYR A 61 -11.76 -4.12 5.74
C TYR A 61 -11.19 -4.83 4.51
N CYS A 62 -10.91 -4.08 3.44
CA CYS A 62 -10.32 -4.61 2.21
C CYS A 62 -8.95 -5.28 2.41
N HIS A 63 -8.17 -4.84 3.42
CA HIS A 63 -6.87 -5.46 3.73
C HIS A 63 -7.00 -6.84 4.41
N LYS A 64 -8.16 -7.17 4.96
CA LYS A 64 -8.35 -8.32 5.85
C LYS A 64 -9.38 -9.32 5.38
N HIS A 65 -10.27 -8.94 4.47
CA HIS A 65 -11.42 -9.74 4.14
C HIS A 65 -11.68 -9.79 2.64
N LYS A 66 -12.10 -10.95 2.15
CA LYS A 66 -12.52 -11.18 0.75
C LYS A 66 -11.49 -10.76 -0.30
N THR A 67 -10.20 -10.86 0.03
CA THR A 67 -9.12 -10.42 -0.86
C THR A 67 -9.10 -11.23 -2.14
N LYS A 68 -9.34 -12.55 -2.06
CA LYS A 68 -9.48 -13.43 -3.21
C LYS A 68 -10.67 -13.03 -4.08
N ASP A 69 -11.86 -12.88 -3.47
CA ASP A 69 -13.09 -12.58 -4.19
C ASP A 69 -12.96 -11.25 -4.95
N PHE A 70 -12.32 -10.24 -4.33
CA PHE A 70 -12.07 -8.97 -4.98
C PHE A 70 -11.28 -9.14 -6.29
N PHE A 71 -10.17 -9.88 -6.28
CA PHE A 71 -9.37 -10.07 -7.48
C PHE A 71 -10.06 -10.97 -8.50
N VAL A 72 -10.76 -12.02 -8.07
CA VAL A 72 -11.52 -12.89 -8.97
C VAL A 72 -12.60 -12.08 -9.68
N ASN A 73 -13.40 -11.28 -8.96
CA ASN A 73 -14.43 -10.43 -9.54
C ASN A 73 -13.81 -9.38 -10.48
N LEU A 74 -12.73 -8.69 -10.06
CA LEU A 74 -12.09 -7.68 -10.89
C LEU A 74 -11.61 -8.25 -12.24
N VAL A 75 -10.88 -9.37 -12.20
CA VAL A 75 -10.32 -9.99 -13.41
C VAL A 75 -11.43 -10.56 -14.31
N THR A 76 -12.47 -11.14 -13.72
CA THR A 76 -13.64 -11.64 -14.46
C THR A 76 -14.36 -10.48 -15.15
N ASN A 77 -14.63 -9.40 -14.44
CA ASN A 77 -15.27 -8.20 -14.99
C ASN A 77 -14.47 -7.59 -16.15
N ILE A 78 -13.14 -7.49 -16.02
CA ILE A 78 -12.27 -6.99 -17.09
C ILE A 78 -12.44 -7.84 -18.37
N LYS A 79 -12.52 -9.16 -18.23
CA LYS A 79 -12.68 -10.07 -19.36
C LYS A 79 -14.08 -9.99 -19.97
N GLU A 80 -15.13 -10.06 -19.15
CA GLU A 80 -16.53 -10.02 -19.59
C GLU A 80 -16.87 -8.69 -20.29
N ASP A 81 -16.39 -7.58 -19.76
CA ASP A 81 -16.63 -6.25 -20.30
C ASP A 81 -15.63 -5.90 -21.45
N ASN A 82 -14.75 -6.84 -21.85
CA ASN A 82 -13.72 -6.68 -22.90
C ASN A 82 -12.76 -5.51 -22.68
N LEU A 83 -12.36 -5.28 -21.44
CA LEU A 83 -11.53 -4.15 -21.00
C LEU A 83 -10.02 -4.44 -20.92
N GLN A 84 -9.57 -5.63 -21.35
CA GLN A 84 -8.16 -6.06 -21.30
C GLN A 84 -7.18 -5.18 -22.09
N ASN A 85 -7.68 -4.28 -22.91
CA ASN A 85 -6.87 -3.31 -23.66
C ASN A 85 -7.16 -1.85 -23.20
N ASN A 86 -8.00 -1.64 -22.19
CA ASN A 86 -8.16 -0.32 -21.55
C ASN A 86 -6.99 -0.06 -20.59
N SER A 87 -6.13 0.88 -20.94
CA SER A 87 -4.89 1.14 -20.19
C SER A 87 -5.13 1.63 -18.76
N GLU A 88 -6.20 2.36 -18.51
CA GLU A 88 -6.50 2.86 -17.16
C GLU A 88 -7.02 1.74 -16.26
N VAL A 89 -7.89 0.87 -16.79
CA VAL A 89 -8.38 -0.33 -16.10
C VAL A 89 -7.25 -1.31 -15.81
N MET A 90 -6.36 -1.55 -16.78
CA MET A 90 -5.20 -2.41 -16.55
C MET A 90 -4.20 -1.79 -15.57
N SER A 91 -4.05 -0.46 -15.56
CA SER A 91 -3.24 0.22 -14.53
C SER A 91 -3.84 0.07 -13.13
N PHE A 92 -5.18 0.08 -13.02
CA PHE A 92 -5.87 -0.22 -11.77
C PHE A 92 -5.57 -1.65 -11.30
N LEU A 93 -5.74 -2.63 -12.17
CA LEU A 93 -5.45 -4.04 -11.87
C LEU A 93 -3.99 -4.24 -11.44
N TYR A 94 -3.02 -3.77 -12.22
CA TYR A 94 -1.59 -3.98 -11.92
C TYR A 94 -1.16 -3.25 -10.65
N GLY A 95 -1.64 -2.03 -10.47
CA GLY A 95 -1.36 -1.26 -9.27
C GLY A 95 -1.90 -1.94 -8.01
N TYR A 96 -3.14 -2.41 -8.07
CA TYR A 96 -3.79 -3.08 -6.94
C TYR A 96 -3.14 -4.43 -6.60
N ILE A 97 -2.74 -5.23 -7.62
CA ILE A 97 -1.95 -6.46 -7.42
C ILE A 97 -0.59 -6.13 -6.79
N SER A 98 0.08 -5.10 -7.29
CA SER A 98 1.38 -4.68 -6.75
C SER A 98 1.26 -4.31 -5.28
N HIS A 99 0.25 -3.53 -4.91
CA HIS A 99 -0.03 -3.20 -3.50
C HIS A 99 -0.25 -4.45 -2.66
N PHE A 100 -1.17 -5.32 -3.08
CA PHE A 100 -1.50 -6.56 -2.38
C PHE A 100 -0.27 -7.44 -2.13
N VAL A 101 0.54 -7.63 -3.16
CA VAL A 101 1.69 -8.54 -3.06
C VAL A 101 2.77 -7.93 -2.17
N LEU A 102 3.06 -6.63 -2.30
CA LEU A 102 4.05 -5.98 -1.45
C LEU A 102 3.64 -6.05 0.02
N ASP A 103 2.41 -5.66 0.32
CA ASP A 103 1.88 -5.68 1.68
C ASP A 103 1.88 -7.08 2.28
N SER A 104 1.32 -8.06 1.59
CA SER A 104 1.22 -9.42 2.11
C SER A 104 2.60 -10.07 2.40
N VAL A 105 3.66 -9.62 1.73
CA VAL A 105 5.02 -10.12 1.93
C VAL A 105 5.78 -9.32 2.98
N VAL A 106 5.61 -7.99 3.01
CA VAL A 106 6.45 -7.10 3.83
C VAL A 106 5.82 -6.78 5.18
N HIS A 107 4.48 -6.67 5.29
CA HIS A 107 3.83 -6.30 6.55
C HIS A 107 4.12 -7.22 7.73
N PRO A 108 4.26 -8.57 7.59
CA PRO A 108 4.69 -9.39 8.73
C PRO A 108 6.00 -8.88 9.35
N PHE A 109 6.98 -8.51 8.53
CA PHE A 109 8.24 -7.93 9.00
C PHE A 109 8.04 -6.55 9.65
N VAL A 110 7.23 -5.69 9.03
CA VAL A 110 6.91 -4.37 9.59
C VAL A 110 6.25 -4.51 10.96
N TYR A 111 5.26 -5.37 11.10
CA TYR A 111 4.59 -5.61 12.38
C TYR A 111 5.50 -6.24 13.43
N TYR A 112 6.38 -7.15 13.03
CA TYR A 112 7.40 -7.68 13.95
C TYR A 112 8.26 -6.55 14.53
N LYS A 113 8.73 -5.64 13.67
CA LYS A 113 9.60 -4.51 14.06
C LYS A 113 8.89 -3.43 14.87
N THR A 114 7.59 -3.25 14.70
CA THR A 114 6.88 -2.07 15.19
C THR A 114 5.81 -2.37 16.23
N GLY A 115 5.42 -3.63 16.36
CA GLY A 115 4.28 -4.02 17.18
C GLY A 115 2.95 -3.43 16.71
N ILE A 116 1.92 -3.61 17.51
CA ILE A 116 0.57 -3.10 17.27
C ILE A 116 0.13 -2.23 18.44
N PHE A 117 -0.22 -0.98 18.15
CA PHE A 117 -0.79 -0.06 19.14
C PHE A 117 -2.30 -0.28 19.28
N ASP A 118 -2.76 -0.46 20.52
CA ASP A 118 -4.17 -0.52 20.91
C ASP A 118 -4.45 0.46 22.04
N LYS A 119 -5.37 1.40 21.82
CA LYS A 119 -5.75 2.42 22.82
C LYS A 119 -6.27 1.84 24.11
N CYS A 120 -6.87 0.66 24.05
CA CYS A 120 -7.47 -0.02 25.21
C CYS A 120 -6.44 -0.80 26.04
N ARG A 121 -5.20 -0.95 25.53
CA ARG A 121 -4.16 -1.80 26.12
C ARG A 121 -2.90 -1.01 26.39
N LYS A 122 -2.68 -0.61 27.66
CA LYS A 122 -1.56 0.25 28.09
C LYS A 122 -0.18 -0.34 27.73
N GLU A 123 -0.04 -1.65 27.78
CA GLU A 123 1.20 -2.36 27.43
C GLU A 123 1.61 -2.16 25.96
N THR A 124 0.69 -1.75 25.10
CA THR A 124 0.95 -1.50 23.68
C THR A 124 1.35 -0.05 23.39
N TYR A 125 1.33 0.83 24.39
CA TYR A 125 1.62 2.26 24.18
C TYR A 125 3.04 2.52 23.69
N LYS A 126 3.97 1.63 24.00
CA LYS A 126 5.35 1.65 23.47
C LYS A 126 5.39 1.54 21.93
N TYR A 127 4.39 0.94 21.30
CA TYR A 127 4.30 0.78 19.84
C TYR A 127 3.66 1.97 19.12
N ASN A 128 3.18 2.96 19.88
CA ASN A 128 2.47 4.09 19.31
C ASN A 128 3.32 4.85 18.28
N GLY A 129 2.84 4.90 17.04
CA GLY A 129 3.46 5.61 15.93
C GLY A 129 4.65 4.89 15.28
N LEU A 130 5.14 3.75 15.81
CA LEU A 130 6.31 3.06 15.25
C LEU A 130 6.06 2.53 13.84
N HIS A 131 4.86 2.01 13.58
CA HIS A 131 4.49 1.51 12.24
C HIS A 131 4.63 2.61 11.18
N GLY A 132 4.00 3.75 11.40
CA GLY A 132 4.12 4.89 10.48
C GLY A 132 5.55 5.46 10.40
N GLU A 133 6.32 5.38 11.49
CA GLU A 133 7.72 5.80 11.50
C GLU A 133 8.56 4.89 10.59
N MET A 134 8.44 3.58 10.73
CA MET A 134 9.17 2.62 9.88
C MET A 134 8.84 2.84 8.40
N GLU A 135 7.56 2.90 8.06
CA GLU A 135 7.11 3.13 6.68
C GLU A 135 7.62 4.45 6.09
N TYR A 136 7.69 5.50 6.91
CA TYR A 136 8.31 6.75 6.50
C TYR A 136 9.80 6.57 6.14
N TYR A 137 10.56 5.82 6.96
CA TYR A 137 11.97 5.56 6.67
C TYR A 137 12.16 4.67 5.45
N LEU A 138 11.22 3.74 5.18
CA LEU A 138 11.21 2.97 3.93
C LEU A 138 11.01 3.89 2.71
N ASP A 139 10.08 4.85 2.78
CA ASP A 139 9.92 5.85 1.72
C ASP A 139 11.21 6.69 1.52
N VAL A 140 11.84 7.15 2.61
CA VAL A 140 13.11 7.90 2.53
C VAL A 140 14.21 7.07 1.86
N TYR A 141 14.32 5.80 2.24
CA TYR A 141 15.27 4.87 1.64
C TYR A 141 15.00 4.68 0.14
N MET A 142 13.74 4.47 -0.24
CA MET A 142 13.35 4.28 -1.63
C MET A 142 13.57 5.54 -2.48
N ILE A 143 13.30 6.73 -1.96
CA ILE A 143 13.63 7.99 -2.65
C ILE A 143 15.14 8.05 -2.95
N PHE A 144 15.97 7.76 -1.95
CA PHE A 144 17.42 7.77 -2.15
C PHE A 144 17.86 6.75 -3.20
N GLN A 145 17.29 5.53 -3.16
CA GLN A 145 17.65 4.48 -4.12
C GLN A 145 17.19 4.78 -5.55
N LYS A 146 16.00 5.35 -5.71
CA LYS A 146 15.36 5.53 -7.03
C LYS A 146 15.67 6.89 -7.66
N GLU A 147 15.66 7.95 -6.87
CA GLU A 147 15.84 9.31 -7.36
C GLU A 147 17.28 9.83 -7.19
N LYS A 148 18.14 9.08 -6.48
CA LYS A 148 19.53 9.46 -6.17
C LYS A 148 19.62 10.83 -5.48
N MET A 149 18.63 11.17 -4.68
CA MET A 149 18.57 12.42 -3.92
C MET A 149 18.11 12.19 -2.49
N GLU A 150 18.41 13.12 -1.59
CA GLU A 150 17.87 13.11 -0.25
C GLU A 150 16.37 13.47 -0.26
N ALA A 151 15.58 12.83 0.60
CA ALA A 151 14.13 13.04 0.69
C ALA A 151 13.73 14.50 0.91
N LYS A 152 14.59 15.31 1.55
CA LYS A 152 14.34 16.77 1.77
C LYS A 152 14.19 17.57 0.46
N TYR A 153 14.77 17.08 -0.65
CA TYR A 153 14.67 17.72 -1.96
C TYR A 153 13.55 17.16 -2.82
N PHE A 154 13.00 16.02 -2.42
CA PHE A 154 11.96 15.33 -3.17
C PHE A 154 10.61 16.07 -3.08
N LYS A 155 9.96 16.26 -4.23
CA LYS A 155 8.68 16.97 -4.34
C LYS A 155 7.54 15.98 -4.56
N GLY A 156 7.17 15.23 -3.53
CA GLY A 156 6.16 14.17 -3.61
C GLY A 156 4.83 14.61 -4.22
N HIS A 157 4.38 15.85 -4.01
CA HIS A 157 3.16 16.37 -4.64
C HIS A 157 3.25 16.52 -6.17
N LYS A 158 4.46 16.54 -6.74
CA LYS A 158 4.70 16.51 -8.19
C LYS A 158 4.80 15.08 -8.72
N TYR A 159 5.20 14.14 -7.87
CA TYR A 159 5.32 12.73 -8.21
C TYR A 159 3.97 12.09 -8.49
N PHE A 160 2.95 12.41 -7.69
CA PHE A 160 1.58 11.99 -7.91
C PHE A 160 0.84 12.99 -8.80
N LYS A 161 0.52 12.60 -10.03
CA LYS A 161 -0.19 13.46 -10.96
C LYS A 161 -1.61 13.78 -10.49
N LYS A 162 -2.11 14.94 -10.86
CA LYS A 162 -3.50 15.33 -10.59
C LYS A 162 -4.42 14.56 -11.52
N ILE A 163 -5.27 13.71 -10.94
CA ILE A 163 -6.39 13.06 -11.62
C ILE A 163 -7.67 13.66 -11.05
N THR A 164 -8.54 14.18 -11.89
CA THR A 164 -9.80 14.84 -11.50
C THR A 164 -11.04 14.06 -11.90
N SER A 165 -10.89 13.15 -12.85
CA SER A 165 -11.95 12.24 -13.31
C SER A 165 -11.32 10.95 -13.81
N PHE A 166 -12.06 9.86 -13.73
CA PHE A 166 -11.76 8.62 -14.43
C PHE A 166 -12.57 8.56 -15.73
N ASP A 167 -12.12 7.77 -16.69
CA ASP A 167 -13.00 7.41 -17.81
C ASP A 167 -14.17 6.55 -17.30
N SER A 168 -15.22 6.42 -18.13
CA SER A 168 -16.43 5.68 -17.75
C SER A 168 -16.14 4.20 -17.45
N ASN A 169 -15.23 3.57 -18.20
CA ASN A 169 -14.90 2.18 -18.04
C ASN A 169 -14.17 1.93 -16.70
N LEU A 170 -13.18 2.77 -16.38
CA LEU A 170 -12.47 2.66 -15.12
C LEU A 170 -13.40 2.92 -13.92
N ALA A 171 -14.21 3.99 -13.98
CA ALA A 171 -15.16 4.30 -12.91
C ALA A 171 -16.15 3.15 -12.69
N SER A 172 -16.74 2.63 -13.78
CA SER A 172 -17.67 1.49 -13.73
C SER A 172 -16.99 0.23 -13.19
N THR A 173 -15.76 -0.08 -13.62
CA THR A 173 -15.01 -1.25 -13.14
C THR A 173 -14.76 -1.17 -11.63
N ILE A 174 -14.34 -0.01 -11.13
CA ILE A 174 -14.13 0.20 -9.69
C ILE A 174 -15.44 0.00 -8.93
N ASP A 175 -16.51 0.68 -9.35
CA ASP A 175 -17.79 0.63 -8.64
C ASP A 175 -18.41 -0.77 -8.68
N LYS A 176 -18.34 -1.46 -9.83
CA LYS A 176 -18.85 -2.84 -10.02
C LYS A 176 -18.12 -3.81 -9.08
N VAL A 177 -16.79 -3.84 -9.09
CA VAL A 177 -16.02 -4.79 -8.26
C VAL A 177 -16.20 -4.55 -6.76
N PHE A 178 -16.29 -3.29 -6.31
CA PHE A 178 -16.54 -2.99 -4.90
C PHE A 178 -17.96 -3.32 -4.47
N PHE A 179 -18.94 -3.14 -5.36
CA PHE A 179 -20.32 -3.53 -5.08
C PHE A 179 -20.45 -5.05 -4.98
N GLU A 180 -19.92 -5.81 -5.93
CA GLU A 180 -19.98 -7.28 -5.95
C GLU A 180 -19.26 -7.90 -4.77
N THR A 181 -18.13 -7.33 -4.35
CA THR A 181 -17.31 -7.91 -3.29
C THR A 181 -17.73 -7.45 -1.89
N TYR A 182 -17.98 -6.15 -1.72
CA TYR A 182 -18.15 -5.52 -0.41
C TYR A 182 -19.51 -4.88 -0.21
N ASN A 183 -20.40 -4.89 -1.23
CA ASN A 183 -21.69 -4.21 -1.23
C ASN A 183 -21.57 -2.68 -1.00
N GLU A 184 -20.49 -2.07 -1.51
CA GLU A 184 -20.25 -0.62 -1.41
C GLU A 184 -20.35 0.04 -2.79
N LYS A 185 -21.02 1.20 -2.85
CA LYS A 185 -21.28 1.98 -4.08
C LYS A 185 -20.44 3.24 -4.12
N ASP A 186 -20.30 3.81 -5.32
CA ASP A 186 -19.65 5.10 -5.59
C ASP A 186 -18.17 5.17 -5.12
N VAL A 187 -17.49 4.03 -5.07
CA VAL A 187 -16.11 3.94 -4.57
C VAL A 187 -15.13 4.64 -5.50
N SER A 188 -15.41 4.71 -6.80
CA SER A 188 -14.65 5.50 -7.77
C SER A 188 -14.56 6.98 -7.36
N SER A 189 -15.66 7.56 -6.86
CA SER A 189 -15.67 8.93 -6.32
C SER A 189 -14.83 9.06 -5.04
N TYR A 190 -14.82 8.03 -4.20
CA TYR A 190 -13.98 8.01 -2.98
C TYR A 190 -12.50 7.95 -3.35
N PHE A 191 -12.13 7.18 -4.36
CA PHE A 191 -10.77 7.11 -4.87
C PHE A 191 -10.29 8.45 -5.42
N LEU A 192 -11.10 9.17 -6.22
CA LEU A 192 -10.77 10.52 -6.70
C LEU A 192 -10.51 11.50 -5.54
N LYS A 193 -11.35 11.45 -4.50
CA LYS A 193 -11.13 12.26 -3.29
C LYS A 193 -9.88 11.80 -2.52
N GLY A 194 -9.61 10.50 -2.48
CA GLY A 194 -8.40 9.93 -1.91
C GLY A 194 -7.13 10.40 -2.63
N ILE A 195 -7.13 10.38 -3.96
CA ILE A 195 -6.02 10.90 -4.79
C ILE A 195 -5.77 12.38 -4.49
N LYS A 196 -6.83 13.18 -4.41
CA LYS A 196 -6.72 14.59 -4.00
C LYS A 196 -6.12 14.72 -2.59
N GLY A 197 -6.58 13.91 -1.65
CA GLY A 197 -6.09 13.88 -0.27
C GLY A 197 -4.60 13.50 -0.18
N LEU A 198 -4.19 12.44 -0.87
CA LEU A 198 -2.80 12.00 -0.99
C LEU A 198 -1.90 13.16 -1.45
N ARG A 199 -2.27 13.84 -2.55
CA ARG A 199 -1.51 14.96 -3.08
C ARG A 199 -1.43 16.15 -2.12
N ILE A 200 -2.51 16.43 -1.40
CA ILE A 200 -2.53 17.49 -0.38
C ILE A 200 -1.53 17.15 0.73
N ILE A 201 -1.54 15.92 1.24
CA ILE A 201 -0.59 15.48 2.28
C ILE A 201 0.84 15.68 1.79
N TYR A 202 1.18 15.18 0.59
CA TYR A 202 2.52 15.35 0.04
C TYR A 202 2.89 16.81 -0.27
N LYS A 203 1.90 17.70 -0.41
CA LYS A 203 2.15 19.16 -0.51
C LYS A 203 2.57 19.76 0.84
N TYR A 204 2.07 19.19 1.96
CA TYR A 204 2.40 19.65 3.30
C TYR A 204 3.64 18.97 3.89
N ILE A 205 3.99 17.76 3.44
CA ILE A 205 5.25 17.09 3.73
C ILE A 205 6.35 17.85 2.97
N LYS A 206 6.88 18.92 3.58
CA LYS A 206 7.94 19.75 3.00
C LYS A 206 9.10 19.81 3.97
N TYR A 207 10.28 19.96 3.40
CA TYR A 207 11.49 20.22 4.19
C TYR A 207 11.30 21.44 5.11
N ASP A 208 11.55 21.23 6.38
CA ASP A 208 11.48 22.23 7.44
C ASP A 208 12.91 22.71 7.75
N ARG A 209 13.43 23.56 6.90
CA ARG A 209 14.81 24.04 6.97
C ARG A 209 15.22 24.56 8.37
N PHE A 210 14.28 25.12 9.10
CA PHE A 210 14.54 25.78 10.39
C PHE A 210 14.03 24.97 11.59
N GLY A 211 13.43 23.79 11.37
CA GLY A 211 12.87 22.96 12.45
C GLY A 211 11.61 23.51 13.12
N ILE A 212 11.02 24.59 12.58
CA ILE A 212 9.85 25.26 13.19
C ILE A 212 8.64 24.34 13.22
N LYS A 213 8.37 23.62 12.12
CA LYS A 213 7.27 22.65 12.07
C LYS A 213 7.48 21.51 13.04
N LYS A 214 8.72 21.03 13.18
CA LYS A 214 9.08 19.99 14.11
C LYS A 214 8.74 20.40 15.55
N ILE A 215 9.12 21.61 15.97
CA ILE A 215 8.80 22.15 17.28
C ILE A 215 7.28 22.25 17.46
N PHE A 216 6.59 22.79 16.46
CA PHE A 216 5.13 22.92 16.48
C PHE A 216 4.43 21.56 16.58
N TYR A 217 4.87 20.55 15.81
CA TYR A 217 4.29 19.21 15.88
C TYR A 217 4.58 18.52 17.21
N ARG A 218 5.76 18.72 17.81
CA ARG A 218 6.07 18.23 19.16
C ARG A 218 5.17 18.84 20.21
N LEU A 219 4.92 20.15 20.14
CA LEU A 219 3.97 20.81 21.02
C LEU A 219 2.55 20.28 20.85
N LEU A 220 2.09 20.10 19.61
CA LEU A 220 0.78 19.51 19.34
C LEU A 220 0.66 18.06 19.84
N ASP A 221 1.72 17.26 19.73
CA ASP A 221 1.75 15.90 20.25
C ASP A 221 1.78 15.87 21.78
N PHE A 222 2.46 16.81 22.42
CA PHE A 222 2.49 16.97 23.88
C PHE A 222 1.09 17.31 24.45
N PHE A 223 0.36 18.22 23.79
CA PHE A 223 -1.00 18.62 24.24
C PHE A 223 -2.10 17.65 23.76
N SER A 224 -1.78 16.68 22.92
CA SER A 224 -2.74 15.73 22.38
C SER A 224 -2.76 14.47 23.23
N SER A 225 -3.74 14.33 24.12
CA SER A 225 -3.97 13.11 24.92
C SER A 225 -4.30 11.86 24.08
N SER A 226 -4.44 12.01 22.76
CA SER A 226 -4.79 10.97 21.79
C SER A 226 -3.72 10.83 20.70
N SER A 227 -2.45 10.82 21.06
CA SER A 227 -1.36 10.81 20.12
C SER A 227 -1.09 9.42 19.56
N SER A 228 -1.91 8.98 18.61
CA SER A 228 -1.60 7.82 17.79
C SER A 228 -0.67 8.16 16.61
N ASN A 229 -0.43 9.43 16.33
CA ASN A 229 0.38 9.88 15.22
C ASN A 229 1.45 10.82 15.72
N ARG A 230 2.70 10.42 15.59
CA ARG A 230 3.81 11.35 15.73
C ARG A 230 3.78 12.33 14.56
N LYS A 231 3.14 13.47 14.75
CA LYS A 231 2.98 14.51 13.70
C LYS A 231 4.32 15.04 13.19
N GLU A 232 5.36 14.88 13.99
CA GLU A 232 6.74 15.17 13.63
C GLU A 232 7.19 14.47 12.32
N ILE A 233 6.67 13.25 12.07
CA ILE A 233 6.97 12.46 10.86
C ILE A 233 6.42 13.12 9.59
N LEU A 234 5.41 13.99 9.73
CA LEU A 234 4.84 14.72 8.60
C LEU A 234 5.72 15.83 8.05
N SER A 235 6.85 16.11 8.66
CA SER A 235 7.84 17.01 8.10
C SER A 235 9.09 16.21 7.75
N TYR A 236 9.47 16.11 6.48
CA TYR A 236 10.81 15.64 6.06
C TYR A 236 11.93 16.55 6.65
N ALA A 237 11.68 17.09 7.84
CA ALA A 237 12.41 18.18 8.43
C ALA A 237 13.71 17.75 9.04
N VAL A 238 13.92 16.48 9.23
CA VAL A 238 15.02 16.01 10.06
C VAL A 238 16.11 15.50 9.16
N ARG A 239 17.35 15.94 9.42
CA ARG A 239 18.55 15.24 8.99
C ARG A 239 18.33 13.76 9.18
N HIS A 240 18.31 13.06 8.07
CA HIS A 240 17.98 11.66 8.05
C HIS A 240 19.24 10.87 8.30
N ASP A 241 19.55 10.66 9.54
CA ASP A 241 20.20 9.41 9.89
C ASP A 241 19.17 8.33 9.53
N MET A 242 19.34 7.72 8.34
CA MET A 242 18.52 6.62 7.93
C MET A 242 18.55 5.58 9.03
N LYS A 243 17.40 5.28 9.63
CA LYS A 243 17.30 4.22 10.63
C LYS A 243 17.48 2.87 9.95
N LEU A 244 18.74 2.55 9.62
CA LEU A 244 19.11 1.34 8.86
C LEU A 244 18.68 0.04 9.55
N HIS A 245 18.46 0.07 10.88
CA HIS A 245 17.94 -1.08 11.62
C HIS A 245 16.54 -1.53 11.12
N TYR A 246 15.75 -0.61 10.55
CA TYR A 246 14.47 -0.98 9.91
C TYR A 246 14.64 -1.80 8.63
N LEU A 247 15.83 -1.78 8.03
CA LEU A 247 16.09 -2.57 6.81
C LEU A 247 16.55 -4.00 7.12
N ASN A 248 16.94 -4.32 8.35
CA ASN A 248 17.51 -5.61 8.75
C ASN A 248 18.71 -6.06 7.88
N LEU A 249 19.63 -5.14 7.59
CA LEU A 249 20.80 -5.45 6.74
C LEU A 249 21.76 -6.44 7.43
N GLU A 250 21.75 -6.47 8.76
CA GLU A 250 22.56 -7.41 9.57
C GLU A 250 21.97 -8.82 9.61
N LYS A 251 20.87 -9.08 8.93
CA LYS A 251 20.22 -10.41 8.88
C LYS A 251 19.87 -10.98 10.26
N LYS A 252 19.44 -10.13 11.18
CA LYS A 252 18.93 -10.57 12.48
C LYS A 252 17.67 -11.41 12.27
N THR A 253 17.62 -12.55 12.95
CA THR A 253 16.45 -13.42 12.94
C THR A 253 15.23 -12.70 13.48
N TRP A 254 14.09 -12.87 12.83
CA TRP A 254 12.81 -12.37 13.25
C TRP A 254 11.71 -13.41 13.05
N ASN A 255 10.68 -13.34 13.87
CA ASN A 255 9.56 -14.28 13.84
C ASN A 255 8.36 -13.68 13.14
N HIS A 256 7.56 -14.53 12.51
CA HIS A 256 6.26 -14.09 12.06
C HIS A 256 5.41 -13.59 13.25
N PRO A 257 4.81 -12.37 13.20
CA PRO A 257 4.17 -11.80 14.39
C PRO A 257 2.98 -12.59 14.94
N ALA A 258 2.37 -13.49 14.14
CA ALA A 258 1.31 -14.40 14.58
C ALA A 258 1.78 -15.84 14.83
N TYR A 259 3.04 -16.20 14.47
CA TYR A 259 3.53 -17.57 14.51
C TYR A 259 4.97 -17.62 15.00
N ILE A 260 5.19 -17.93 16.28
CA ILE A 260 6.51 -17.88 16.89
C ILE A 260 7.51 -18.88 16.27
N ASN A 261 7.02 -19.98 15.73
CA ASN A 261 7.87 -21.02 15.13
C ASN A 261 8.22 -20.72 13.67
N GLU A 262 7.66 -19.69 13.07
CA GLU A 262 8.03 -19.23 11.73
C GLU A 262 9.09 -18.15 11.83
N THR A 263 10.34 -18.54 11.59
CA THR A 263 11.51 -17.67 11.70
C THR A 263 12.08 -17.31 10.35
N TYR A 264 12.55 -16.09 10.22
CA TYR A 264 13.13 -15.52 9.01
C TYR A 264 14.34 -14.66 9.36
N ASP A 265 15.22 -14.43 8.41
CA ASP A 265 16.35 -13.49 8.50
C ASP A 265 16.35 -12.47 7.38
N TYR A 266 15.31 -12.45 6.56
CA TYR A 266 15.20 -11.55 5.41
C TYR A 266 15.29 -10.09 5.83
N SER A 267 16.08 -9.33 5.05
CA SER A 267 16.03 -7.86 5.05
C SER A 267 14.80 -7.37 4.29
N PHE A 268 14.44 -6.09 4.51
CA PHE A 268 13.42 -5.42 3.70
C PHE A 268 13.70 -5.53 2.20
N ILE A 269 14.97 -5.40 1.80
CA ILE A 269 15.37 -5.46 0.39
C ILE A 269 15.06 -6.83 -0.22
N GLU A 270 15.31 -7.91 0.50
CA GLU A 270 15.03 -9.27 0.01
C GLU A 270 13.54 -9.54 -0.03
N LEU A 271 12.78 -9.10 0.99
CA LEU A 271 11.32 -9.19 0.96
C LEU A 271 10.74 -8.41 -0.22
N TYR A 272 11.29 -7.23 -0.53
CA TYR A 272 10.91 -6.45 -1.70
C TYR A 272 11.16 -7.21 -3.01
N ILE A 273 12.32 -7.87 -3.14
CA ILE A 273 12.65 -8.69 -4.32
C ILE A 273 11.75 -9.94 -4.42
N ILE A 274 11.45 -10.59 -3.30
CA ILE A 274 10.51 -11.72 -3.25
C ILE A 274 9.13 -11.27 -3.72
N ALA A 275 8.64 -10.16 -3.20
CA ALA A 275 7.37 -9.56 -3.61
C ALA A 275 7.38 -9.19 -5.10
N LEU A 276 8.47 -8.59 -5.61
CA LEU A 276 8.63 -8.20 -7.01
C LEU A 276 8.45 -9.40 -7.96
N ASN A 277 9.15 -10.51 -7.67
CA ASN A 277 9.05 -11.71 -8.49
C ASN A 277 7.64 -12.32 -8.45
N LYS A 278 7.01 -12.31 -7.26
CA LYS A 278 5.64 -12.81 -7.07
C LYS A 278 4.62 -11.95 -7.84
N ALA A 279 4.73 -10.62 -7.80
CA ALA A 279 3.83 -9.72 -8.49
C ALA A 279 3.95 -9.82 -10.02
N VAL A 280 5.17 -9.89 -10.54
CA VAL A 280 5.43 -10.09 -11.98
C VAL A 280 4.77 -11.38 -12.46
N LYS A 281 5.07 -12.50 -11.81
CA LYS A 281 4.49 -13.81 -12.17
C LYS A 281 2.96 -13.77 -12.13
N MET A 282 2.38 -13.20 -11.08
CA MET A 282 0.93 -13.10 -10.91
C MET A 282 0.29 -12.26 -12.04
N ILE A 283 0.85 -11.11 -12.38
CA ILE A 283 0.32 -10.25 -13.45
C ILE A 283 0.40 -10.96 -14.80
N GLU A 284 1.52 -11.60 -15.12
CA GLU A 284 1.68 -12.33 -16.39
C GLU A 284 0.71 -13.51 -16.50
N GLU A 285 0.46 -14.24 -15.43
CA GLU A 285 -0.53 -15.32 -15.39
C GLU A 285 -1.95 -14.79 -15.61
N ILE A 286 -2.30 -13.65 -15.00
CA ILE A 286 -3.61 -13.01 -15.14
C ILE A 286 -3.81 -12.49 -16.56
N VAL A 287 -2.81 -11.84 -17.16
CA VAL A 287 -2.91 -11.33 -18.53
C VAL A 287 -3.13 -12.49 -19.51
N ARG A 288 -2.38 -13.59 -19.35
CA ARG A 288 -2.62 -14.81 -20.15
C ARG A 288 -4.04 -15.35 -19.97
N TRP A 289 -4.56 -15.34 -18.76
CA TRP A 289 -5.92 -15.78 -18.47
C TRP A 289 -6.98 -14.87 -19.12
N VAL A 290 -6.82 -13.56 -19.02
CA VAL A 290 -7.77 -12.59 -19.59
C VAL A 290 -7.78 -12.65 -21.11
N ASP A 291 -6.60 -12.79 -21.74
CA ASP A 291 -6.47 -12.82 -23.19
C ASP A 291 -6.89 -14.20 -23.80
N ASN A 292 -6.95 -15.27 -22.98
CA ASN A 292 -7.39 -16.61 -23.42
C ASN A 292 -8.92 -16.72 -23.38
N LYS A 293 -9.56 -16.91 -24.54
CA LYS A 293 -11.03 -17.06 -24.65
C LYS A 293 -11.60 -18.24 -23.87
N ASN A 294 -10.82 -19.31 -23.70
CA ASN A 294 -11.26 -20.58 -23.10
C ASN A 294 -10.90 -20.70 -21.60
N SER A 295 -10.34 -19.67 -20.98
CA SER A 295 -9.96 -19.72 -19.56
C SER A 295 -11.19 -19.79 -18.65
N SER A 296 -11.07 -20.54 -17.55
CA SER A 296 -12.14 -20.74 -16.58
C SER A 296 -11.86 -20.00 -15.27
N VAL A 297 -12.91 -19.57 -14.56
CA VAL A 297 -12.79 -18.92 -13.23
C VAL A 297 -12.09 -19.83 -12.19
N LYS A 298 -12.16 -21.18 -12.40
CA LYS A 298 -11.44 -22.12 -11.52
C LYS A 298 -9.93 -21.89 -11.50
N GLU A 299 -9.35 -21.46 -12.63
CA GLU A 299 -7.92 -21.14 -12.72
C GLU A 299 -7.57 -19.91 -11.89
N LEU A 300 -8.42 -18.88 -11.86
CA LEU A 300 -8.23 -17.72 -11.00
C LEU A 300 -8.20 -18.09 -9.51
N ASN A 301 -8.96 -19.09 -9.10
CA ASN A 301 -8.95 -19.59 -7.73
C ASN A 301 -7.61 -20.26 -7.33
N VAL A 302 -6.80 -20.66 -8.29
CA VAL A 302 -5.44 -21.15 -8.06
C VAL A 302 -4.46 -19.98 -7.92
N ILE A 303 -4.61 -18.97 -8.78
CA ILE A 303 -3.76 -17.77 -8.78
C ILE A 303 -3.98 -16.94 -7.50
N PHE A 304 -5.24 -16.67 -7.18
CA PHE A 304 -5.60 -15.86 -6.01
C PHE A 304 -5.95 -16.72 -4.80
N LYS A 305 -5.27 -16.47 -3.71
CA LYS A 305 -5.60 -17.01 -2.39
C LYS A 305 -6.23 -15.91 -1.54
N ASN A 306 -7.06 -16.29 -0.56
CA ASN A 306 -7.69 -15.35 0.37
C ASN A 306 -6.70 -14.88 1.44
N VAL A 307 -5.71 -14.10 1.06
CA VAL A 307 -4.56 -13.72 1.90
C VAL A 307 -4.73 -12.32 2.44
N SER A 308 -4.54 -12.16 3.75
CA SER A 308 -4.52 -10.86 4.42
C SER A 308 -3.28 -10.05 4.01
N TYR A 309 -3.46 -8.79 3.67
CA TYR A 309 -2.37 -7.84 3.40
C TYR A 309 -1.48 -7.61 4.62
N LEU A 310 -2.01 -7.85 5.83
CA LEU A 310 -1.32 -7.53 7.08
C LEU A 310 -0.45 -8.68 7.58
N THR A 311 -0.94 -9.91 7.44
CA THR A 311 -0.25 -11.09 7.97
C THR A 311 0.38 -11.97 6.89
N GLY A 312 -0.01 -11.78 5.62
CA GLY A 312 0.39 -12.72 4.56
C GLY A 312 -0.21 -14.14 4.73
N LYS A 313 -1.10 -14.36 5.71
CA LYS A 313 -1.81 -15.61 5.98
C LYS A 313 -3.24 -15.52 5.47
N ASP A 314 -3.97 -16.63 5.55
CA ASP A 314 -5.38 -16.65 5.15
C ASP A 314 -6.18 -15.60 5.94
N CYS A 315 -7.15 -14.95 5.29
CA CYS A 315 -8.01 -13.96 5.95
C CYS A 315 -8.86 -14.57 7.08
N GLU A 316 -9.13 -15.88 7.03
CA GLU A 316 -9.88 -16.61 8.04
C GLU A 316 -8.97 -17.12 9.19
N ASP A 317 -7.68 -16.87 9.11
CA ASP A 317 -6.74 -17.22 10.18
C ASP A 317 -7.03 -16.41 11.45
N THR A 318 -7.26 -17.13 12.54
CA THR A 318 -7.61 -16.55 13.84
C THR A 318 -6.41 -16.22 14.72
N ASN A 319 -5.19 -16.59 14.32
CA ASN A 319 -4.00 -16.32 15.08
C ASN A 319 -3.72 -14.81 15.14
N LYS A 320 -3.57 -14.32 16.36
CA LYS A 320 -3.32 -12.90 16.61
C LYS A 320 -1.83 -12.59 16.52
N MET A 321 -1.50 -11.47 15.94
CA MET A 321 -0.14 -10.94 16.00
C MET A 321 0.19 -10.50 17.43
N GLN A 322 1.24 -11.10 18.03
CA GLN A 322 1.65 -10.89 19.42
C GLN A 322 3.16 -11.03 19.63
N TYR A 323 3.90 -11.51 18.64
CA TYR A 323 5.33 -11.71 18.72
C TYR A 323 6.03 -10.55 18.00
N PHE A 324 6.59 -9.63 18.79
CA PHE A 324 7.22 -8.39 18.31
C PHE A 324 8.64 -8.25 18.87
N GLU A 325 9.45 -7.44 18.21
CA GLU A 325 10.87 -7.24 18.59
C GLU A 325 11.04 -6.62 19.98
N PHE A 326 10.04 -5.86 20.48
CA PHE A 326 10.11 -5.14 21.76
C PHE A 326 9.05 -5.61 22.76
#